data_5cbdfaddcf6036e8a6e7f8f8bc226e63
#
_entry.id   5cbdfaddcf6036e8a6e7f8f8bc226e63
#
_cell.length_a   1.000
_cell.length_b   1.000
_cell.length_c   1.000
_cell.angle_alpha   90.00
_cell.angle_beta   90.00
_cell.angle_gamma   90.00
#
_symmetry.space_group_name_H-M   'P 1'
#
loop_
_entity.id
_entity.type
_entity.pdbx_description
1 polymer ?
#
loop_
_entity_poly.entity_id
_entity_poly.type
_entity_poly.pdbx_seq_one_letter_code
_entity_poly.pdbx_strand_id
1 'polypeptide(L)'
;VVEPGNEHLSKTEWRSRITAERRSQVSEEHAREAVALAAAAARLPGEVVCAYVPFGTEPGSTSLLDQLLDQGKRVLLPIVPDAPGPLDWAVYEDPSSLGPGRLRGLLEPTGRRLGPDTLGTADLVLIPALAVDDAGVRLGRGAGYYDRSLSFAAPGAALIAVVRDAELVRELPAEPHDVRMTGVLTPEHGLAPRPVID
;
A
#
# COMPACT_ATOMS: atom_id res chain seq x y z
N VAL A 1 -0.45 -10.42 -19.54
CA VAL A 1 0.61 -10.97 -20.40
C VAL A 1 1.67 -9.90 -20.53
N VAL A 2 2.81 -10.09 -19.85
CA VAL A 2 3.95 -9.15 -19.87
C VAL A 2 4.61 -9.22 -21.24
N GLU A 3 4.74 -8.08 -21.92
CA GLU A 3 5.48 -7.99 -23.18
C GLU A 3 6.98 -8.31 -22.97
N PRO A 4 7.63 -9.02 -23.90
CA PRO A 4 9.08 -9.22 -23.88
C PRO A 4 9.80 -7.88 -24.08
N GLY A 5 10.57 -7.44 -23.09
CA GLY A 5 11.34 -6.18 -23.12
C GLY A 5 11.56 -5.53 -21.74
N ASN A 6 11.02 -6.08 -20.68
CA ASN A 6 11.09 -5.47 -19.35
C ASN A 6 12.19 -6.03 -18.43
N GLU A 7 12.96 -7.01 -18.90
CA GLU A 7 13.88 -7.81 -18.08
C GLU A 7 15.14 -7.06 -17.58
N HIS A 8 15.31 -5.78 -17.97
CA HIS A 8 16.51 -5.00 -17.62
C HIS A 8 16.23 -3.55 -17.17
N LEU A 9 14.96 -3.19 -16.89
CA LEU A 9 14.65 -1.84 -16.44
C LEU A 9 15.12 -1.61 -15.01
N SER A 10 15.76 -0.47 -14.76
CA SER A 10 16.09 0.01 -13.42
C SER A 10 14.83 0.38 -12.62
N LYS A 11 14.92 0.43 -11.27
CA LYS A 11 13.81 0.92 -10.42
C LYS A 11 13.27 2.30 -10.86
N THR A 12 14.14 3.17 -11.40
CA THR A 12 13.75 4.51 -11.88
C THR A 12 12.93 4.45 -13.17
N GLU A 13 13.33 3.63 -14.12
CA GLU A 13 12.60 3.42 -15.38
C GLU A 13 11.23 2.79 -15.11
N TRP A 14 11.17 1.77 -14.26
CA TRP A 14 9.92 1.18 -13.82
C TRP A 14 8.96 2.22 -13.19
N ARG A 15 9.46 3.07 -12.28
CA ARG A 15 8.66 4.14 -11.67
C ARG A 15 8.10 5.11 -12.71
N SER A 16 8.94 5.52 -13.66
CA SER A 16 8.55 6.45 -14.72
C SER A 16 7.45 5.86 -15.60
N ARG A 17 7.60 4.61 -16.02
CA ARG A 17 6.65 3.90 -16.86
C ARG A 17 5.29 3.77 -16.16
N ILE A 18 5.24 3.17 -14.98
CA ILE A 18 3.98 2.94 -14.27
C ILE A 18 3.30 4.25 -13.89
N THR A 19 4.06 5.28 -13.52
CA THR A 19 3.49 6.59 -13.23
C THR A 19 2.86 7.22 -14.48
N ALA A 20 3.45 7.04 -15.66
CA ALA A 20 2.88 7.50 -16.93
C ALA A 20 1.59 6.74 -17.26
N GLU A 21 1.59 5.41 -17.12
CA GLU A 21 0.42 4.55 -17.32
C GLU A 21 -0.73 4.95 -16.38
N ARG A 22 -0.45 5.14 -15.10
CA ARG A 22 -1.44 5.60 -14.11
C ARG A 22 -2.05 6.97 -14.44
N ARG A 23 -1.27 7.88 -15.04
CA ARG A 23 -1.78 9.21 -15.44
C ARG A 23 -2.70 9.16 -16.65
N SER A 24 -2.55 8.16 -17.50
CA SER A 24 -3.39 7.99 -18.70
C SER A 24 -4.73 7.29 -18.40
N GLN A 25 -4.89 6.72 -17.20
CA GLN A 25 -6.10 6.03 -16.81
C GLN A 25 -7.29 7.01 -16.70
N VAL A 26 -8.44 6.60 -17.22
CA VAL A 26 -9.66 7.39 -17.14
C VAL A 26 -10.29 7.34 -15.75
N SER A 27 -10.91 8.45 -15.33
CA SER A 27 -11.50 8.58 -13.99
C SER A 27 -12.57 7.52 -13.67
N GLU A 28 -13.33 7.09 -14.67
CA GLU A 28 -14.37 6.06 -14.50
C GLU A 28 -13.78 4.68 -14.17
N GLU A 29 -12.67 4.32 -14.80
CA GLU A 29 -11.96 3.08 -14.51
C GLU A 29 -11.38 3.10 -13.09
N HIS A 30 -10.74 4.20 -12.71
CA HIS A 30 -10.24 4.39 -11.34
C HIS A 30 -11.35 4.28 -10.29
N ALA A 31 -12.54 4.83 -10.55
CA ALA A 31 -13.68 4.72 -9.65
C ALA A 31 -14.19 3.26 -9.51
N ARG A 32 -14.24 2.51 -10.62
CA ARG A 32 -14.61 1.08 -10.59
C ARG A 32 -13.60 0.25 -9.80
N GLU A 33 -12.30 0.48 -10.00
CA GLU A 33 -11.23 -0.17 -9.23
C GLU A 33 -11.34 0.13 -7.73
N ALA A 34 -11.64 1.38 -7.37
CA ALA A 34 -11.79 1.78 -5.97
C ALA A 34 -12.96 1.04 -5.29
N VAL A 35 -14.08 0.87 -5.99
CA VAL A 35 -15.23 0.07 -5.49
C VAL A 35 -14.84 -1.40 -5.33
N ALA A 36 -14.13 -1.97 -6.29
CA ALA A 36 -13.70 -3.36 -6.22
C ALA A 36 -12.71 -3.61 -5.07
N LEU A 37 -11.75 -2.70 -4.87
CA LEU A 37 -10.80 -2.78 -3.74
C LEU A 37 -11.50 -2.64 -2.39
N ALA A 38 -12.48 -1.74 -2.26
CA ALA A 38 -13.28 -1.62 -1.05
C ALA A 38 -14.05 -2.92 -0.75
N ALA A 39 -14.68 -3.53 -1.76
CA ALA A 39 -15.37 -4.82 -1.61
C ALA A 39 -14.40 -5.96 -1.22
N ALA A 40 -13.18 -5.95 -1.75
CA ALA A 40 -12.16 -6.91 -1.38
C ALA A 40 -11.65 -6.69 0.06
N ALA A 41 -11.55 -5.43 0.51
CA ALA A 41 -11.14 -5.07 1.87
C ALA A 41 -12.09 -5.62 2.93
N ALA A 42 -13.38 -5.75 2.64
CA ALA A 42 -14.37 -6.35 3.54
C ALA A 42 -14.07 -7.81 3.92
N ARG A 43 -13.18 -8.49 3.19
CA ARG A 43 -12.81 -9.90 3.39
C ARG A 43 -11.40 -10.09 3.95
N LEU A 44 -10.68 -9.00 4.22
CA LEU A 44 -9.32 -9.07 4.75
C LEU A 44 -9.33 -9.66 6.17
N PRO A 45 -8.36 -10.53 6.51
CA PRO A 45 -8.22 -11.08 7.87
C PRO A 45 -7.67 -10.04 8.85
N GLY A 46 -7.64 -10.42 10.14
CA GLY A 46 -7.05 -9.64 11.21
C GLY A 46 -8.00 -8.60 11.82
N GLU A 47 -7.69 -8.17 13.03
CA GLU A 47 -8.45 -7.18 13.80
C GLU A 47 -7.81 -5.79 13.74
N VAL A 48 -6.47 -5.73 13.72
CA VAL A 48 -5.71 -4.48 13.61
C VAL A 48 -5.08 -4.38 12.24
N VAL A 49 -5.47 -3.37 11.47
CA VAL A 49 -5.00 -3.15 10.10
C VAL A 49 -4.31 -1.80 10.00
N CYS A 50 -3.03 -1.81 9.66
CA CYS A 50 -2.36 -0.61 9.17
C CYS A 50 -2.68 -0.45 7.67
N ALA A 51 -3.24 0.69 7.29
CA ALA A 51 -3.60 0.97 5.91
C ALA A 51 -2.94 2.28 5.44
N TYR A 52 -3.36 2.82 4.33
CA TYR A 52 -2.92 4.12 3.82
C TYR A 52 -4.11 4.90 3.25
N VAL A 53 -4.00 6.21 3.19
CA VAL A 53 -4.96 7.05 2.46
C VAL A 53 -4.50 7.13 1.01
N PRO A 54 -5.28 6.62 0.03
CA PRO A 54 -4.89 6.69 -1.38
C PRO A 54 -4.64 8.13 -1.82
N PHE A 55 -3.52 8.35 -2.48
CA PHE A 55 -3.04 9.67 -2.88
C PHE A 55 -2.72 9.76 -4.38
N GLY A 56 -3.26 10.78 -5.03
CA GLY A 56 -3.01 11.02 -6.45
C GLY A 56 -3.57 9.89 -7.34
N THR A 57 -2.70 9.11 -7.97
CA THR A 57 -3.07 8.00 -8.87
C THR A 57 -2.98 6.63 -8.19
N GLU A 58 -2.84 6.57 -6.87
CA GLU A 58 -2.82 5.31 -6.14
C GLU A 58 -4.18 4.61 -6.24
N PRO A 59 -4.19 3.26 -6.35
CA PRO A 59 -5.44 2.52 -6.41
C PRO A 59 -6.21 2.61 -5.08
N GLY A 60 -7.55 2.62 -5.18
CA GLY A 60 -8.44 2.70 -4.03
C GLY A 60 -8.96 4.11 -3.74
N SER A 61 -9.72 4.21 -2.67
CA SER A 61 -10.28 5.45 -2.11
C SER A 61 -10.47 5.28 -0.61
N THR A 62 -10.94 6.32 0.08
CA THR A 62 -11.29 6.23 1.51
C THR A 62 -12.36 5.19 1.81
N SER A 63 -13.20 4.82 0.83
CA SER A 63 -14.19 3.75 1.00
C SER A 63 -13.58 2.40 1.37
N LEU A 64 -12.32 2.13 1.01
CA LEU A 64 -11.59 0.96 1.47
C LEU A 64 -11.40 1.00 3.00
N LEU A 65 -11.07 2.17 3.54
CA LEU A 65 -10.87 2.38 4.98
C LEU A 65 -12.20 2.24 5.74
N ASP A 66 -13.27 2.82 5.18
CA ASP A 66 -14.61 2.74 5.74
C ASP A 66 -15.10 1.28 5.79
N GLN A 67 -14.82 0.49 4.74
CA GLN A 67 -15.14 -0.95 4.74
C GLN A 67 -14.38 -1.73 5.84
N LEU A 68 -13.14 -1.37 6.14
CA LEU A 68 -12.39 -1.98 7.24
C LEU A 68 -13.03 -1.65 8.60
N LEU A 69 -13.47 -0.40 8.80
CA LEU A 69 -14.19 0.01 10.01
C LEU A 69 -15.54 -0.71 10.14
N ASP A 70 -16.30 -0.83 9.06
CA ASP A 70 -17.60 -1.53 9.03
C ASP A 70 -17.46 -3.01 9.43
N GLN A 71 -16.30 -3.61 9.22
CA GLN A 71 -15.95 -4.95 9.70
C GLN A 71 -15.50 -4.98 11.17
N GLY A 72 -15.57 -3.87 11.88
CA GLY A 72 -15.15 -3.77 13.27
C GLY A 72 -13.63 -3.75 13.50
N LYS A 73 -12.84 -3.54 12.43
CA LYS A 73 -11.38 -3.51 12.53
C LYS A 73 -10.88 -2.20 13.13
N ARG A 74 -9.78 -2.28 13.86
CA ARG A 74 -9.00 -1.10 14.24
C ARG A 74 -8.11 -0.71 13.07
N VAL A 75 -8.37 0.46 12.48
CA VAL A 75 -7.61 0.97 11.33
C VAL A 75 -6.60 2.01 11.81
N LEU A 76 -5.35 1.83 11.43
CA LEU A 76 -4.23 2.75 11.69
C LEU A 76 -3.73 3.32 10.37
N LEU A 77 -3.54 4.63 10.31
CA LEU A 77 -3.06 5.31 9.12
C LEU A 77 -1.70 5.98 9.37
N PRO A 78 -0.84 6.06 8.35
CA PRO A 78 0.49 6.62 8.49
C PRO A 78 0.45 8.14 8.55
N ILE A 79 1.39 8.69 9.31
CA ILE A 79 1.74 10.11 9.34
C ILE A 79 3.19 10.23 8.89
N VAL A 80 3.44 11.08 7.90
CA VAL A 80 4.80 11.32 7.40
C VAL A 80 5.59 12.12 8.43
N PRO A 81 6.77 11.64 8.87
CA PRO A 81 7.56 12.33 9.87
C PRO A 81 8.16 13.65 9.35
N ASP A 82 8.48 14.57 10.27
CA ASP A 82 9.08 15.86 9.92
C ASP A 82 10.53 15.77 9.42
N ALA A 83 11.23 14.74 9.83
CA ALA A 83 12.58 14.40 9.40
C ALA A 83 12.61 13.01 8.73
N PRO A 84 13.62 12.67 7.92
CA PRO A 84 13.77 11.33 7.37
C PRO A 84 13.73 10.26 8.46
N GLY A 85 12.76 9.35 8.40
CA GLY A 85 12.53 8.35 9.44
C GLY A 85 11.40 7.38 9.07
N PRO A 86 11.07 6.43 9.96
CA PRO A 86 9.90 5.60 9.81
C PRO A 86 8.60 6.42 9.93
N LEU A 87 7.52 5.90 9.38
CA LEU A 87 6.18 6.47 9.54
C LEU A 87 5.74 6.43 11.00
N ASP A 88 5.03 7.46 11.42
CA ASP A 88 4.23 7.44 12.64
C ASP A 88 2.82 6.96 12.30
N TRP A 89 2.00 6.63 13.28
CA TRP A 89 0.68 6.06 13.10
C TRP A 89 -0.34 6.75 13.99
N ALA A 90 -1.58 6.87 13.50
CA ALA A 90 -2.72 7.26 14.32
C ALA A 90 -3.98 6.48 13.92
N VAL A 91 -4.96 6.44 14.81
CA VAL A 91 -6.23 5.77 14.57
C VAL A 91 -7.04 6.53 13.54
N TYR A 92 -7.60 5.81 12.59
CA TYR A 92 -8.64 6.30 11.70
C TYR A 92 -10.01 5.98 12.30
N GLU A 93 -10.84 6.99 12.50
CA GLU A 93 -12.18 6.84 13.08
C GLU A 93 -13.26 7.00 12.02
N ASP A 94 -13.10 7.97 11.12
CA ASP A 94 -14.00 8.31 10.02
C ASP A 94 -13.33 9.33 9.09
N PRO A 95 -13.93 9.70 7.93
CA PRO A 95 -13.35 10.70 7.03
C PRO A 95 -13.09 12.07 7.64
N SER A 96 -13.82 12.46 8.70
CA SER A 96 -13.60 13.77 9.38
C SER A 96 -12.35 13.76 10.26
N SER A 97 -11.82 12.59 10.59
CA SER A 97 -10.54 12.42 11.32
C SER A 97 -9.31 12.66 10.43
N LEU A 98 -9.51 12.92 9.12
CA LEU A 98 -8.43 13.22 8.18
C LEU A 98 -8.29 14.73 7.98
N GLY A 99 -7.05 15.19 7.93
CA GLY A 99 -6.68 16.57 7.61
C GLY A 99 -5.54 16.64 6.61
N PRO A 100 -5.18 17.86 6.13
CA PRO A 100 -4.04 18.04 5.26
C PRO A 100 -2.76 17.50 5.89
N GLY A 101 -2.10 16.58 5.20
CA GLY A 101 -0.83 16.03 5.59
C GLY A 101 0.35 16.90 5.16
N ARG A 102 1.57 16.43 5.49
CA ARG A 102 2.81 17.11 5.13
C ARG A 102 3.02 17.26 3.63
N LEU A 103 2.68 16.25 2.85
CA LEU A 103 2.79 16.30 1.40
C LEU A 103 1.54 16.94 0.80
N ARG A 104 1.73 17.86 -0.15
CA ARG A 104 0.62 18.57 -0.79
C ARG A 104 -0.38 17.58 -1.41
N GLY A 105 -1.63 17.65 -0.95
CA GLY A 105 -2.73 16.81 -1.42
C GLY A 105 -2.84 15.44 -0.71
N LEU A 106 -1.87 15.07 0.12
CA LEU A 106 -1.99 13.91 0.99
C LEU A 106 -2.89 14.27 2.18
N LEU A 107 -3.77 13.35 2.55
CA LEU A 107 -4.52 13.41 3.81
C LEU A 107 -3.86 12.49 4.83
N GLU A 108 -3.81 12.94 6.07
CA GLU A 108 -3.26 12.19 7.20
C GLU A 108 -4.24 12.23 8.37
N PRO A 109 -4.25 11.23 9.26
CA PRO A 109 -5.06 11.28 10.46
C PRO A 109 -4.61 12.42 11.38
N THR A 110 -5.58 13.16 11.93
CA THR A 110 -5.34 14.30 12.84
C THR A 110 -5.29 13.90 14.31
N GLY A 111 -5.55 12.63 14.60
CA GLY A 111 -5.57 12.08 15.95
C GLY A 111 -4.18 11.99 16.60
N ARG A 112 -4.17 11.45 17.82
CA ARG A 112 -2.94 11.27 18.60
C ARG A 112 -1.95 10.36 17.84
N ARG A 113 -0.71 10.82 17.70
CA ARG A 113 0.41 10.00 17.22
C ARG A 113 0.76 8.90 18.21
N LEU A 114 0.88 7.68 17.72
CA LEU A 114 1.09 6.48 18.52
C LEU A 114 2.54 5.95 18.48
N GLY A 115 3.36 6.49 17.59
CA GLY A 115 4.75 6.08 17.38
C GLY A 115 4.92 5.00 16.31
N PRO A 116 6.14 4.86 15.76
CA PRO A 116 6.48 3.86 14.74
C PRO A 116 6.28 2.42 15.20
N ASP A 117 6.52 2.13 16.49
CA ASP A 117 6.39 0.79 17.09
C ASP A 117 4.95 0.25 17.03
N THR A 118 3.97 1.12 16.82
CA THR A 118 2.56 0.75 16.67
C THR A 118 2.35 -0.21 15.50
N LEU A 119 3.18 -0.15 14.46
CA LEU A 119 3.13 -1.09 13.35
C LEU A 119 3.29 -2.55 13.80
N GLY A 120 4.00 -2.79 14.90
CA GLY A 120 4.16 -4.11 15.52
C GLY A 120 2.88 -4.70 16.12
N THR A 121 1.81 -3.92 16.24
CA THR A 121 0.50 -4.40 16.72
C THR A 121 -0.44 -4.83 15.58
N ALA A 122 -0.06 -4.60 14.33
CA ALA A 122 -0.90 -4.90 13.19
C ALA A 122 -0.85 -6.39 12.82
N ASP A 123 -2.02 -6.96 12.56
CA ASP A 123 -2.15 -8.29 11.97
C ASP A 123 -1.91 -8.24 10.46
N LEU A 124 -2.23 -7.10 9.84
CA LEU A 124 -2.14 -6.87 8.42
C LEU A 124 -1.74 -5.43 8.11
N VAL A 125 -0.84 -5.27 7.15
CA VAL A 125 -0.39 -3.97 6.66
C VAL A 125 -0.70 -3.85 5.18
N LEU A 126 -1.57 -2.93 4.81
CA LEU A 126 -1.81 -2.54 3.41
C LEU A 126 -0.78 -1.49 3.01
N ILE A 127 0.00 -1.79 1.99
CA ILE A 127 1.16 -0.99 1.57
C ILE A 127 0.94 -0.49 0.14
N PRO A 128 0.97 0.83 -0.10
CA PRO A 128 0.89 1.35 -1.45
C PRO A 128 2.15 0.98 -2.25
N ALA A 129 1.94 0.52 -3.47
CA ALA A 129 3.02 0.17 -4.38
C ALA A 129 2.73 0.66 -5.80
N LEU A 130 3.78 0.77 -6.61
CA LEU A 130 3.68 0.98 -8.05
C LEU A 130 3.59 -0.36 -8.79
N ALA A 131 4.35 -1.36 -8.34
CA ALA A 131 4.28 -2.72 -8.86
C ALA A 131 4.70 -3.74 -7.80
N VAL A 132 4.34 -5.00 -8.03
CA VAL A 132 4.82 -6.15 -7.24
C VAL A 132 5.14 -7.29 -8.20
N ASP A 133 6.24 -7.99 -7.95
CA ASP A 133 6.61 -9.15 -8.75
C ASP A 133 6.15 -10.49 -8.13
N ASP A 134 6.42 -11.57 -8.85
CA ASP A 134 6.04 -12.93 -8.44
C ASP A 134 6.76 -13.37 -7.16
N ALA A 135 7.92 -12.80 -6.86
CA ALA A 135 8.71 -13.08 -5.65
C ALA A 135 8.35 -12.16 -4.46
N GLY A 136 7.33 -11.31 -4.60
CA GLY A 136 6.91 -10.35 -3.57
C GLY A 136 7.79 -9.11 -3.44
N VAL A 137 8.68 -8.84 -4.40
CA VAL A 137 9.41 -7.56 -4.44
C VAL A 137 8.45 -6.44 -4.75
N ARG A 138 8.49 -5.39 -3.94
CA ARG A 138 7.63 -4.22 -4.08
C ARG A 138 8.40 -3.04 -4.67
N LEU A 139 7.85 -2.40 -5.67
CA LEU A 139 8.33 -1.12 -6.18
C LEU A 139 7.54 0.02 -5.53
N GLY A 140 8.17 0.73 -4.61
CA GLY A 140 7.63 1.97 -4.03
C GLY A 140 7.98 3.22 -4.84
N ARG A 141 7.43 4.37 -4.44
CA ARG A 141 7.70 5.68 -5.07
C ARG A 141 9.12 6.24 -4.85
N GLY A 142 9.93 5.60 -3.99
CA GLY A 142 11.34 5.97 -3.76
C GLY A 142 11.61 6.85 -2.55
N ALA A 143 10.61 7.27 -1.78
CA ALA A 143 10.81 8.06 -0.56
C ALA A 143 11.35 7.22 0.63
N GLY A 144 11.26 5.89 0.57
CA GLY A 144 11.79 4.96 1.55
C GLY A 144 11.05 4.93 2.89
N TYR A 145 9.88 5.54 3.01
CA TYR A 145 9.14 5.56 4.28
C TYR A 145 8.75 4.15 4.74
N TYR A 146 8.17 3.34 3.84
CA TYR A 146 7.80 1.97 4.17
C TYR A 146 9.00 1.07 4.41
N ASP A 147 10.11 1.24 3.67
CA ASP A 147 11.31 0.42 3.85
C ASP A 147 11.91 0.62 5.25
N ARG A 148 11.85 1.85 5.78
CA ARG A 148 12.24 2.16 7.16
C ARG A 148 11.22 1.73 8.21
N SER A 149 9.94 1.64 7.84
CA SER A 149 8.86 1.32 8.79
C SER A 149 8.64 -0.17 8.95
N LEU A 150 8.81 -0.96 7.89
CA LEU A 150 8.47 -2.39 7.90
C LEU A 150 9.33 -3.23 8.84
N SER A 151 10.48 -2.71 9.29
CA SER A 151 11.27 -3.35 10.35
C SER A 151 10.56 -3.39 11.71
N PHE A 152 9.52 -2.57 11.91
CA PHE A 152 8.68 -2.58 13.11
C PHE A 152 7.49 -3.54 13.02
N ALA A 153 7.19 -4.08 11.84
CA ALA A 153 6.09 -5.02 11.68
C ALA A 153 6.34 -6.31 12.48
N ALA A 154 5.27 -6.87 13.06
CA ALA A 154 5.38 -8.16 13.73
C ALA A 154 5.79 -9.26 12.72
N PRO A 155 6.61 -10.26 13.14
CA PRO A 155 7.06 -11.32 12.24
C PRO A 155 5.96 -12.12 11.56
N GLY A 156 4.76 -12.15 12.15
CA GLY A 156 3.58 -12.84 11.61
C GLY A 156 2.59 -11.93 10.88
N ALA A 157 2.85 -10.63 10.79
CA ALA A 157 1.97 -9.69 10.12
C ALA A 157 1.91 -9.95 8.62
N ALA A 158 0.70 -9.92 8.03
CA ALA A 158 0.53 -10.01 6.60
C ALA A 158 0.91 -8.67 5.93
N LEU A 159 1.93 -8.66 5.07
CA LEU A 159 2.38 -7.49 4.33
C LEU A 159 1.77 -7.54 2.93
N ILE A 160 0.74 -6.75 2.69
CA ILE A 160 -0.09 -6.81 1.48
C ILE A 160 0.13 -5.54 0.65
N ALA A 161 0.75 -5.68 -0.51
CA ALA A 161 0.85 -4.57 -1.44
C ALA A 161 -0.48 -4.35 -2.18
N VAL A 162 -0.90 -3.09 -2.31
CA VAL A 162 -2.10 -2.72 -3.07
C VAL A 162 -1.65 -2.13 -4.41
N VAL A 163 -2.02 -2.81 -5.48
CA VAL A 163 -1.66 -2.49 -6.86
C VAL A 163 -2.83 -2.78 -7.80
N ARG A 164 -2.74 -2.31 -9.04
CA ARG A 164 -3.63 -2.73 -10.13
C ARG A 164 -3.20 -4.09 -10.68
N ASP A 165 -4.10 -4.79 -11.31
CA ASP A 165 -3.81 -6.09 -11.90
C ASP A 165 -2.71 -6.02 -12.98
N ALA A 166 -2.68 -4.94 -13.77
CA ALA A 166 -1.63 -4.69 -14.76
C ALA A 166 -0.25 -4.34 -14.14
N GLU A 167 -0.20 -4.07 -12.84
CA GLU A 167 1.03 -3.74 -12.09
C GLU A 167 1.64 -4.96 -11.38
N LEU A 168 1.02 -6.14 -11.59
CA LEU A 168 1.63 -7.42 -11.27
C LEU A 168 2.60 -7.80 -12.39
N VAL A 169 3.88 -7.88 -12.07
CA VAL A 169 4.94 -8.13 -13.05
C VAL A 169 5.70 -9.40 -12.68
N ARG A 170 6.46 -9.94 -13.64
CA ARG A 170 7.21 -11.17 -13.44
C ARG A 170 8.40 -10.96 -12.50
N GLU A 171 9.16 -9.89 -12.71
CA GLU A 171 10.40 -9.61 -12.00
C GLU A 171 10.65 -8.12 -11.88
N LEU A 172 11.09 -7.69 -10.69
CA LEU A 172 11.55 -6.34 -10.39
C LEU A 172 12.99 -6.34 -9.89
N PRO A 173 13.75 -5.27 -10.12
CA PRO A 173 15.07 -5.13 -9.52
C PRO A 173 14.97 -5.13 -8.00
N ALA A 174 15.57 -6.12 -7.33
CA ALA A 174 15.58 -6.29 -5.89
C ALA A 174 16.92 -5.94 -5.28
N GLU A 175 16.89 -5.44 -4.05
CA GLU A 175 18.07 -5.21 -3.22
C GLU A 175 18.00 -6.09 -1.96
N PRO A 176 19.14 -6.46 -1.35
CA PRO A 176 19.13 -7.37 -0.20
C PRO A 176 18.31 -6.92 1.01
N HIS A 177 18.04 -5.61 1.13
CA HIS A 177 17.27 -5.03 2.22
C HIS A 177 15.79 -4.84 1.89
N ASP A 178 15.34 -5.15 0.67
CA ASP A 178 13.93 -5.05 0.29
C ASP A 178 13.09 -6.06 1.06
N VAL A 179 12.10 -5.56 1.81
CA VAL A 179 11.14 -6.41 2.52
C VAL A 179 10.13 -6.97 1.52
N ARG A 180 10.02 -8.30 1.49
CA ARG A 180 9.08 -9.01 0.61
C ARG A 180 7.65 -8.88 1.09
N MET A 181 6.73 -8.71 0.15
CA MET A 181 5.30 -8.75 0.42
C MET A 181 4.84 -10.20 0.54
N THR A 182 3.99 -10.48 1.52
CA THR A 182 3.39 -11.81 1.70
C THR A 182 2.15 -12.01 0.83
N GLY A 183 1.62 -10.92 0.27
CA GLY A 183 0.46 -10.96 -0.62
C GLY A 183 0.26 -9.65 -1.37
N VAL A 184 -0.72 -9.67 -2.25
CA VAL A 184 -1.18 -8.52 -3.02
C VAL A 184 -2.69 -8.40 -2.92
N LEU A 185 -3.18 -7.17 -2.99
CA LEU A 185 -4.60 -6.85 -3.12
C LEU A 185 -4.78 -6.08 -4.43
N THR A 186 -5.60 -6.63 -5.33
CA THR A 186 -5.89 -6.03 -6.63
C THR A 186 -7.40 -5.90 -6.87
N PRO A 187 -7.84 -5.00 -7.77
CA PRO A 187 -9.26 -4.82 -8.06
C PRO A 187 -9.96 -6.07 -8.59
N GLU A 188 -9.34 -6.80 -9.52
CA GLU A 188 -9.99 -7.95 -10.18
C GLU A 188 -9.84 -9.26 -9.40
N HIS A 189 -8.65 -9.51 -8.84
CA HIS A 189 -8.35 -10.79 -8.20
C HIS A 189 -8.52 -10.74 -6.67
N GLY A 190 -8.72 -9.56 -6.07
CA GLY A 190 -8.80 -9.39 -4.63
C GLY A 190 -7.48 -9.73 -3.93
N LEU A 191 -7.55 -10.37 -2.75
CA LEU A 191 -6.38 -10.79 -1.99
C LEU A 191 -5.79 -12.09 -2.57
N ALA A 192 -4.53 -12.04 -2.97
CA ALA A 192 -3.77 -13.20 -3.42
C ALA A 192 -2.43 -13.30 -2.65
N PRO A 193 -2.04 -14.50 -2.18
CA PRO A 193 -0.76 -14.69 -1.52
C PRO A 193 0.40 -14.53 -2.51
N ARG A 194 1.56 -14.12 -2.00
CA ARG A 194 2.85 -14.20 -2.69
C ARG A 194 3.77 -15.12 -1.89
N PRO A 195 4.42 -16.10 -2.50
CA PRO A 195 5.35 -16.93 -1.79
C PRO A 195 6.54 -16.09 -1.32
N VAL A 196 6.86 -16.17 -0.04
CA VAL A 196 8.16 -15.71 0.46
C VAL A 196 9.16 -16.79 0.04
N ILE A 197 9.96 -16.52 -0.96
CA ILE A 197 11.07 -17.37 -1.36
C ILE A 197 12.24 -17.01 -0.43
N ASP A 198 12.63 -17.94 0.44
CA ASP A 198 13.79 -17.85 1.34
C ASP A 198 15.11 -17.71 0.56
#